data_4954b39d01fb65b310b3dfd5320a018a
#
_entry.id   4954b39d01fb65b310b3dfd5320a018a
#
_cell.length_a   1.000
_cell.length_b   1.000
_cell.length_c   1.000
_cell.angle_alpha   90.00
_cell.angle_beta   90.00
_cell.angle_gamma   90.00
#
_symmetry.space_group_name_H-M   'P 1'
#
loop_
_entity.id
_entity.type
_entity.pdbx_description
1 polymer ?
#
loop_
_entity_poly.entity_id
_entity_poly.type
_entity_poly.pdbx_seq_one_letter_code
_entity_poly.pdbx_strand_id
1 'polypeptide(L)'
;MKKIVLFLAACLLAASEMSAQQLTGRDVIQMVKDRPDGDTRYGEMELTLKKKNGSTRQRKVTSWAMDEGKDTKKMMFFTYPGDVKGTGFLTWDYDEIGKEDAKWLYLPALRRTRRISGSSSKTDYFMGTDFTYDDMGQRHVDEDTHELLREETRNGHKCWVVESMPVDKHEIYSRKVTWIRQDCLIADHVEYYDKLDKLHRVLDIQDVKKIQGFWTIQKMEMKNVQTEHSTTIEVKNTQYDVKVDKALFTVAKLENGL
;
A
#
# COMPACT_ATOMS: atom_id res chain seq x y z
N MET A 1 -25.08 -59.66 55.52
CA MET A 1 -23.85 -58.84 55.47
C MET A 1 -23.58 -58.50 54.02
N LYS A 2 -24.06 -57.34 53.61
CA LYS A 2 -23.93 -56.86 52.19
C LYS A 2 -22.78 -55.85 52.13
N LYS A 3 -21.72 -56.17 51.38
CA LYS A 3 -20.59 -55.30 51.13
C LYS A 3 -21.00 -54.29 50.00
N ILE A 4 -21.07 -53.00 50.34
CA ILE A 4 -21.25 -51.94 49.38
C ILE A 4 -19.87 -51.56 48.84
N VAL A 5 -19.66 -51.76 47.55
CA VAL A 5 -18.45 -51.32 46.83
C VAL A 5 -18.75 -49.93 46.28
N LEU A 6 -18.06 -48.92 46.80
CA LEU A 6 -18.12 -47.54 46.31
C LEU A 6 -17.22 -47.38 45.12
N PHE A 7 -17.77 -47.19 43.91
CA PHE A 7 -17.01 -46.81 42.71
C PHE A 7 -16.83 -45.30 42.69
N LEU A 8 -15.61 -44.85 42.95
CA LEU A 8 -15.21 -43.47 42.74
C LEU A 8 -14.91 -43.26 41.24
N ALA A 9 -15.83 -42.65 40.51
CA ALA A 9 -15.58 -42.22 39.14
C ALA A 9 -14.78 -40.89 39.18
N ALA A 10 -13.48 -40.99 38.93
CA ALA A 10 -12.63 -39.81 38.70
C ALA A 10 -12.93 -39.28 37.30
N CYS A 11 -13.72 -38.22 37.20
CA CYS A 11 -13.84 -37.43 35.99
C CYS A 11 -12.56 -36.63 35.79
N LEU A 12 -11.65 -37.12 34.96
CA LEU A 12 -10.57 -36.30 34.39
C LEU A 12 -11.21 -35.28 33.44
N LEU A 13 -11.38 -34.06 33.92
CA LEU A 13 -11.57 -32.88 33.07
C LEU A 13 -10.27 -32.65 32.32
N ALA A 14 -10.19 -33.18 31.10
CA ALA A 14 -9.21 -32.70 30.11
C ALA A 14 -9.61 -31.26 29.74
N ALA A 15 -9.04 -30.27 30.41
CA ALA A 15 -9.03 -28.92 29.95
C ALA A 15 -8.19 -28.89 28.66
N SER A 16 -8.86 -29.01 27.53
CA SER A 16 -8.27 -28.63 26.25
C SER A 16 -7.97 -27.15 26.34
N GLU A 17 -6.72 -26.82 26.62
CA GLU A 17 -6.22 -25.47 26.38
C GLU A 17 -6.41 -25.20 24.88
N MET A 18 -7.50 -24.53 24.53
CA MET A 18 -7.58 -23.85 23.24
C MET A 18 -6.49 -22.78 23.29
N SER A 19 -5.30 -23.13 22.80
CA SER A 19 -4.26 -22.16 22.51
C SER A 19 -4.87 -21.17 21.54
N ALA A 20 -5.28 -20.01 22.03
CA ALA A 20 -5.65 -18.90 21.16
C ALA A 20 -4.41 -18.66 20.29
N GLN A 21 -4.54 -18.89 18.98
CA GLN A 21 -3.44 -18.68 18.05
C GLN A 21 -3.00 -17.22 18.20
N GLN A 22 -1.76 -17.04 18.63
CA GLN A 22 -1.23 -15.70 18.86
C GLN A 22 -1.16 -14.96 17.51
N LEU A 23 -1.73 -13.76 17.47
CA LEU A 23 -1.71 -12.89 16.28
C LEU A 23 -0.26 -12.67 15.83
N THR A 24 0.03 -12.97 14.58
CA THR A 24 1.37 -12.78 14.00
C THR A 24 1.46 -11.51 13.16
N GLY A 25 2.67 -11.05 12.86
CA GLY A 25 2.88 -9.91 11.94
C GLY A 25 2.28 -10.19 10.56
N ARG A 26 2.40 -11.44 10.07
CA ARG A 26 1.81 -11.84 8.79
C ARG A 26 0.28 -11.74 8.81
N ASP A 27 -0.37 -12.16 9.90
CA ASP A 27 -1.83 -12.06 10.03
C ASP A 27 -2.29 -10.61 9.99
N VAL A 28 -1.56 -9.70 10.65
CA VAL A 28 -1.86 -8.26 10.63
C VAL A 28 -1.75 -7.69 9.21
N ILE A 29 -0.67 -8.01 8.48
CA ILE A 29 -0.51 -7.55 7.09
C ILE A 29 -1.57 -8.17 6.16
N GLN A 30 -1.94 -9.44 6.39
CA GLN A 30 -3.04 -10.07 5.65
C GLN A 30 -4.37 -9.35 5.88
N MET A 31 -4.69 -8.98 7.14
CA MET A 31 -5.90 -8.18 7.43
C MET A 31 -5.89 -6.82 6.73
N VAL A 32 -4.71 -6.19 6.60
CA VAL A 32 -4.57 -4.94 5.84
C VAL A 32 -4.88 -5.16 4.36
N LYS A 33 -4.36 -6.26 3.78
CA LYS A 33 -4.61 -6.62 2.38
C LYS A 33 -6.09 -6.94 2.14
N ASP A 34 -6.71 -7.69 3.03
CA ASP A 34 -8.10 -8.14 2.91
C ASP A 34 -9.12 -7.07 3.31
N ARG A 35 -8.67 -5.88 3.68
CA ARG A 35 -9.55 -4.75 4.02
C ARG A 35 -10.38 -4.36 2.81
N PRO A 36 -11.71 -4.26 2.95
CA PRO A 36 -12.57 -3.83 1.84
C PRO A 36 -12.19 -2.45 1.31
N ASP A 37 -12.05 -2.33 -0.01
CA ASP A 37 -11.69 -1.08 -0.70
C ASP A 37 -12.46 -0.86 -2.03
N GLY A 38 -13.57 -1.63 -2.25
CA GLY A 38 -14.48 -1.57 -3.40
C GLY A 38 -13.92 -2.21 -4.66
N ASP A 39 -14.82 -2.71 -5.52
CA ASP A 39 -14.43 -3.38 -6.78
C ASP A 39 -13.85 -2.40 -7.81
N THR A 40 -14.27 -1.13 -7.74
CA THR A 40 -13.76 -0.06 -8.60
C THR A 40 -13.62 1.22 -7.80
N ARG A 41 -12.65 2.05 -8.20
CA ARG A 41 -12.41 3.33 -7.56
C ARG A 41 -12.04 4.40 -8.58
N TYR A 42 -12.63 5.57 -8.42
CA TYR A 42 -12.23 6.83 -9.04
C TYR A 42 -11.72 7.78 -7.97
N GLY A 43 -10.75 8.62 -8.32
CA GLY A 43 -10.28 9.67 -7.43
C GLY A 43 -9.40 10.69 -8.14
N GLU A 44 -9.32 11.87 -7.56
CA GLU A 44 -8.42 12.93 -7.96
C GLU A 44 -7.36 13.10 -6.87
N MET A 45 -6.14 13.39 -7.27
CA MET A 45 -5.03 13.61 -6.34
C MET A 45 -4.35 14.94 -6.64
N GLU A 46 -4.04 15.69 -5.60
CA GLU A 46 -3.14 16.82 -5.65
C GLU A 46 -1.83 16.44 -4.98
N LEU A 47 -0.73 16.51 -5.73
CA LEU A 47 0.60 16.21 -5.25
C LEU A 47 1.39 17.51 -5.06
N THR A 48 1.98 17.68 -3.88
CA THR A 48 2.91 18.78 -3.60
C THR A 48 4.29 18.21 -3.32
N LEU A 49 5.23 18.43 -4.25
CA LEU A 49 6.63 18.01 -4.14
C LEU A 49 7.42 19.16 -3.55
N LYS A 50 8.07 18.95 -2.40
CA LYS A 50 8.83 19.97 -1.67
C LYS A 50 10.31 19.58 -1.61
N LYS A 51 11.18 20.49 -2.06
CA LYS A 51 12.62 20.33 -1.97
C LYS A 51 13.17 20.83 -0.63
N LYS A 52 14.39 20.41 -0.28
CA LYS A 52 15.14 20.87 0.90
C LYS A 52 15.18 22.41 1.04
N ASN A 53 15.33 23.13 -0.07
CA ASN A 53 15.35 24.61 -0.09
C ASN A 53 13.97 25.25 0.07
N GLY A 54 12.91 24.47 0.33
CA GLY A 54 11.54 24.92 0.52
C GLY A 54 10.75 25.16 -0.77
N SER A 55 11.38 25.09 -1.97
CA SER A 55 10.64 25.25 -3.23
C SER A 55 9.67 24.08 -3.44
N THR A 56 8.50 24.39 -3.98
CA THR A 56 7.43 23.41 -4.21
C THR A 56 7.05 23.31 -5.68
N ARG A 57 6.57 22.14 -6.08
CA ARG A 57 5.90 21.89 -7.35
C ARG A 57 4.58 21.19 -7.09
N GLN A 58 3.53 21.65 -7.75
CA GLN A 58 2.20 21.02 -7.64
C GLN A 58 1.89 20.23 -8.89
N ARG A 59 1.17 19.13 -8.71
CA ARG A 59 0.64 18.29 -9.79
C ARG A 59 -0.76 17.86 -9.46
N LYS A 60 -1.58 17.65 -10.49
CA LYS A 60 -2.91 17.04 -10.34
C LYS A 60 -2.98 15.79 -11.18
N VAL A 61 -3.58 14.77 -10.61
CA VAL A 61 -3.73 13.45 -11.22
C VAL A 61 -5.16 13.00 -11.07
N THR A 62 -5.72 12.44 -12.13
CA THR A 62 -6.98 11.68 -12.06
C THR A 62 -6.64 10.21 -12.16
N SER A 63 -7.29 9.38 -11.34
CA SER A 63 -7.00 7.96 -11.23
C SER A 63 -8.25 7.11 -11.24
N TRP A 64 -8.12 5.92 -11.79
CA TRP A 64 -9.09 4.84 -11.74
C TRP A 64 -8.40 3.56 -11.31
N ALA A 65 -9.10 2.74 -10.53
CA ALA A 65 -8.70 1.39 -10.21
C ALA A 65 -9.88 0.44 -10.44
N MET A 66 -9.59 -0.80 -10.74
CA MET A 66 -10.58 -1.86 -10.92
C MET A 66 -9.96 -3.20 -10.56
N ASP A 67 -10.69 -3.98 -9.77
CA ASP A 67 -10.32 -5.36 -9.50
C ASP A 67 -10.78 -6.28 -10.62
N GLU A 68 -9.94 -7.22 -10.99
CA GLU A 68 -10.24 -8.29 -11.94
C GLU A 68 -9.87 -9.63 -11.31
N GLY A 69 -10.83 -10.19 -10.58
CA GLY A 69 -10.58 -11.33 -9.69
C GLY A 69 -9.75 -10.92 -8.48
N LYS A 70 -8.51 -11.42 -8.38
CA LYS A 70 -7.55 -11.04 -7.33
C LYS A 70 -6.53 -9.99 -7.80
N ASP A 71 -6.47 -9.76 -9.12
CA ASP A 71 -5.56 -8.79 -9.71
C ASP A 71 -6.21 -7.40 -9.69
N THR A 72 -5.41 -6.35 -9.60
CA THR A 72 -5.89 -4.95 -9.63
C THR A 72 -5.27 -4.21 -10.80
N LYS A 73 -6.08 -3.49 -11.57
CA LYS A 73 -5.64 -2.60 -12.65
C LYS A 73 -5.84 -1.15 -12.24
N LYS A 74 -4.84 -0.32 -12.51
CA LYS A 74 -4.89 1.12 -12.21
C LYS A 74 -4.48 1.93 -13.43
N MET A 75 -5.20 3.03 -13.67
CA MET A 75 -4.89 4.02 -14.69
C MET A 75 -4.84 5.40 -14.06
N MET A 76 -3.78 6.15 -14.34
CA MET A 76 -3.61 7.52 -13.87
C MET A 76 -3.22 8.43 -15.00
N PHE A 77 -3.73 9.67 -15.00
CA PHE A 77 -3.31 10.72 -15.91
C PHE A 77 -3.01 12.01 -15.16
N PHE A 78 -1.87 12.61 -15.46
CA PHE A 78 -1.55 13.95 -15.00
C PHE A 78 -2.39 14.96 -15.78
N THR A 79 -3.09 15.82 -15.05
CA THR A 79 -3.95 16.87 -15.62
C THR A 79 -3.35 18.27 -15.48
N TYR A 80 -2.36 18.44 -14.58
CA TYR A 80 -1.65 19.69 -14.32
C TYR A 80 -0.26 19.38 -13.73
N PRO A 81 0.77 20.24 -13.98
CA PRO A 81 0.81 21.39 -14.89
C PRO A 81 0.98 20.99 -16.37
N GLY A 82 1.07 21.99 -17.26
CA GLY A 82 1.12 21.77 -18.70
C GLY A 82 2.29 20.92 -19.19
N ASP A 83 3.44 20.98 -18.52
CA ASP A 83 4.66 20.21 -18.86
C ASP A 83 4.53 18.69 -18.63
N VAL A 84 3.64 18.26 -17.75
CA VAL A 84 3.35 16.85 -17.48
C VAL A 84 1.94 16.44 -17.89
N LYS A 85 1.10 17.38 -18.31
CA LYS A 85 -0.29 17.10 -18.68
C LYS A 85 -0.36 16.03 -19.78
N GLY A 86 -1.25 15.04 -19.59
CA GLY A 86 -1.40 13.90 -20.49
C GLY A 86 -0.38 12.80 -20.28
N THR A 87 0.62 12.97 -19.37
CA THR A 87 1.42 11.84 -18.92
C THR A 87 0.49 10.82 -18.28
N GLY A 88 0.55 9.57 -18.75
CA GLY A 88 -0.26 8.48 -18.26
C GLY A 88 0.57 7.39 -17.61
N PHE A 89 0.01 6.74 -16.60
CA PHE A 89 0.60 5.58 -15.93
C PHE A 89 -0.44 4.50 -15.76
N LEU A 90 -0.12 3.31 -16.29
CA LEU A 90 -0.95 2.11 -16.21
C LEU A 90 -0.23 1.05 -15.41
N THR A 91 -0.91 0.41 -14.44
CA THR A 91 -0.42 -0.78 -13.77
C THR A 91 -1.43 -1.92 -13.85
N TRP A 92 -0.91 -3.14 -13.96
CA TRP A 92 -1.61 -4.38 -13.70
C TRP A 92 -0.84 -5.07 -12.58
N ASP A 93 -1.41 -5.02 -11.39
CA ASP A 93 -0.83 -5.60 -10.18
C ASP A 93 -1.40 -7.03 -10.04
N TYR A 94 -0.54 -8.04 -10.05
CA TYR A 94 -0.94 -9.44 -10.02
C TYR A 94 -0.88 -9.99 -8.59
N ASP A 95 -1.90 -10.75 -8.19
CA ASP A 95 -1.90 -11.45 -6.88
C ASP A 95 -1.06 -12.74 -6.88
N GLU A 96 -0.58 -13.18 -8.03
CA GLU A 96 0.25 -14.39 -8.17
C GLU A 96 1.70 -14.11 -7.73
N ILE A 97 2.16 -14.83 -6.68
CA ILE A 97 3.55 -14.69 -6.19
C ILE A 97 4.55 -15.01 -7.30
N GLY A 98 5.58 -14.16 -7.42
CA GLY A 98 6.65 -14.32 -8.39
C GLY A 98 6.29 -13.85 -9.80
N LYS A 99 5.05 -13.45 -10.04
CA LYS A 99 4.65 -12.79 -11.28
C LYS A 99 4.91 -11.29 -11.16
N GLU A 100 5.80 -10.79 -12.01
CA GLU A 100 6.14 -9.38 -12.03
C GLU A 100 4.95 -8.54 -12.52
N ASP A 101 4.60 -7.50 -11.76
CA ASP A 101 3.60 -6.51 -12.15
C ASP A 101 3.96 -5.87 -13.49
N ALA A 102 2.94 -5.55 -14.26
CA ALA A 102 3.12 -4.86 -15.52
C ALA A 102 2.83 -3.37 -15.35
N LYS A 103 3.82 -2.54 -15.62
CA LYS A 103 3.75 -1.09 -15.44
C LYS A 103 4.17 -0.37 -16.71
N TRP A 104 3.39 0.62 -17.17
CA TRP A 104 3.68 1.42 -18.37
C TRP A 104 3.51 2.90 -18.07
N LEU A 105 4.49 3.69 -18.53
CA LEU A 105 4.50 5.12 -18.47
C LEU A 105 4.43 5.71 -19.88
N TYR A 106 3.39 6.45 -20.19
CA TYR A 106 3.27 7.22 -21.43
C TYR A 106 3.72 8.66 -21.23
N LEU A 107 4.61 9.13 -22.08
CA LEU A 107 5.14 10.50 -22.09
C LEU A 107 4.68 11.20 -23.37
N PRO A 108 3.67 12.08 -23.30
CA PRO A 108 3.08 12.73 -24.50
C PRO A 108 4.08 13.59 -25.25
N ALA A 109 4.99 14.27 -24.55
CA ALA A 109 6.06 15.07 -25.18
C ALA A 109 6.98 14.24 -26.11
N LEU A 110 7.13 12.96 -25.82
CA LEU A 110 7.93 12.02 -26.60
C LEU A 110 7.06 11.12 -27.50
N ARG A 111 5.73 11.16 -27.35
CA ARG A 111 4.76 10.22 -27.98
C ARG A 111 5.20 8.78 -27.82
N ARG A 112 5.67 8.42 -26.63
CA ARG A 112 6.28 7.13 -26.37
C ARG A 112 5.78 6.53 -25.06
N THR A 113 5.44 5.25 -25.13
CA THR A 113 5.18 4.40 -23.96
C THR A 113 6.46 3.65 -23.58
N ARG A 114 6.81 3.69 -22.31
CA ARG A 114 7.92 2.94 -21.72
C ARG A 114 7.36 1.93 -20.72
N ARG A 115 7.77 0.67 -20.84
CA ARG A 115 7.53 -0.31 -19.78
C ARG A 115 8.51 -0.05 -18.64
N ILE A 116 7.99 -0.05 -17.41
CA ILE A 116 8.76 0.03 -16.17
C ILE A 116 8.82 -1.38 -15.60
N SER A 117 10.00 -1.96 -15.42
CA SER A 117 10.16 -3.35 -14.95
C SER A 117 11.47 -3.53 -14.21
N GLY A 118 11.59 -4.67 -13.48
CA GLY A 118 12.80 -5.06 -12.77
C GLY A 118 13.23 -4.02 -11.74
N SER A 119 14.54 -3.79 -11.68
CA SER A 119 15.15 -2.85 -10.73
C SER A 119 14.63 -1.42 -10.88
N SER A 120 14.32 -0.97 -12.12
CA SER A 120 13.77 0.37 -12.35
C SER A 120 12.45 0.62 -11.63
N SER A 121 11.59 -0.40 -11.47
CA SER A 121 10.36 -0.27 -10.73
C SER A 121 10.62 0.03 -9.24
N LYS A 122 11.65 -0.58 -8.68
CA LYS A 122 12.03 -0.46 -7.26
C LYS A 122 12.87 0.78 -6.96
N THR A 123 13.74 1.19 -7.88
CA THR A 123 14.74 2.25 -7.63
C THR A 123 14.34 3.62 -8.18
N ASP A 124 13.61 3.67 -9.31
CA ASP A 124 13.23 4.92 -9.93
C ASP A 124 12.01 5.53 -9.21
N TYR A 125 12.11 6.82 -8.93
CA TYR A 125 11.01 7.55 -8.31
C TYR A 125 9.94 7.93 -9.34
N PHE A 126 8.67 7.68 -8.98
CA PHE A 126 7.50 8.00 -9.79
C PHE A 126 7.42 9.51 -10.07
N MET A 127 7.68 9.90 -11.31
CA MET A 127 7.58 11.28 -11.78
C MET A 127 8.25 12.33 -10.86
N GLY A 128 9.37 11.95 -10.19
CA GLY A 128 10.13 12.82 -9.30
C GLY A 128 9.49 13.07 -7.93
N THR A 129 8.53 12.25 -7.52
CA THR A 129 8.01 12.18 -6.15
C THR A 129 8.97 11.39 -5.26
N ASP A 130 8.63 11.19 -3.98
CA ASP A 130 9.37 10.31 -3.06
C ASP A 130 8.82 8.88 -3.03
N PHE A 131 7.85 8.58 -3.89
CA PHE A 131 7.33 7.25 -4.13
C PHE A 131 8.06 6.62 -5.32
N THR A 132 8.45 5.36 -5.21
CA THR A 132 8.96 4.61 -6.37
C THR A 132 7.81 4.16 -7.27
N TYR A 133 8.11 3.66 -8.47
CA TYR A 133 7.05 3.04 -9.29
C TYR A 133 6.45 1.80 -8.61
N ASP A 134 7.21 1.13 -7.76
CA ASP A 134 6.74 -0.03 -7.00
C ASP A 134 5.80 0.35 -5.86
N ASP A 135 6.05 1.49 -5.20
CA ASP A 135 5.14 2.04 -4.18
C ASP A 135 3.75 2.40 -4.76
N MET A 136 3.61 2.52 -6.09
CA MET A 136 2.31 2.79 -6.75
C MET A 136 1.49 1.52 -6.98
N GLY A 137 2.10 0.33 -6.85
CA GLY A 137 1.49 -0.98 -6.96
C GLY A 137 0.92 -1.50 -5.63
N GLN A 138 0.60 -2.79 -5.62
CA GLN A 138 0.28 -3.55 -4.41
C GLN A 138 1.39 -4.56 -4.16
N ARG A 139 1.88 -4.62 -2.91
CA ARG A 139 2.88 -5.60 -2.53
C ARG A 139 2.20 -6.86 -2.03
N HIS A 140 2.61 -8.03 -2.53
CA HIS A 140 2.10 -9.30 -2.04
C HIS A 140 2.59 -9.54 -0.60
N VAL A 141 1.74 -10.13 0.25
CA VAL A 141 2.07 -10.36 1.67
C VAL A 141 3.35 -11.19 1.81
N ASP A 142 3.50 -12.23 1.02
CA ASP A 142 4.64 -13.15 1.13
C ASP A 142 5.91 -12.70 0.36
N GLU A 143 5.94 -11.46 -0.15
CA GLU A 143 7.17 -10.82 -0.62
C GLU A 143 8.07 -10.33 0.52
N ASP A 144 7.51 -10.21 1.72
CA ASP A 144 8.25 -9.89 2.94
C ASP A 144 7.98 -10.97 4.00
N THR A 145 8.91 -11.15 4.94
CA THR A 145 8.64 -11.79 6.23
C THR A 145 8.16 -10.73 7.22
N HIS A 146 7.25 -11.09 8.13
CA HIS A 146 6.60 -10.13 9.02
C HIS A 146 6.69 -10.57 10.48
N GLU A 147 7.12 -9.66 11.34
CA GLU A 147 7.15 -9.83 12.78
C GLU A 147 6.27 -8.79 13.47
N LEU A 148 5.37 -9.22 14.36
CA LEU A 148 4.62 -8.33 15.23
C LEU A 148 5.50 -7.96 16.43
N LEU A 149 6.05 -6.75 16.41
CA LEU A 149 6.97 -6.28 17.44
C LEU A 149 6.26 -5.97 18.75
N ARG A 150 5.12 -5.24 18.67
CA ARG A 150 4.37 -4.74 19.83
C ARG A 150 3.05 -4.10 19.42
N GLU A 151 2.27 -3.77 20.43
CA GLU A 151 1.16 -2.81 20.30
C GLU A 151 1.54 -1.50 20.98
N GLU A 152 1.11 -0.38 20.40
CA GLU A 152 1.28 0.93 21.02
C GLU A 152 0.18 1.90 20.57
N THR A 153 0.04 3.02 21.28
CA THR A 153 -0.87 4.10 20.88
C THR A 153 -0.07 5.19 20.17
N ARG A 154 -0.44 5.49 18.92
CA ARG A 154 0.12 6.57 18.12
C ARG A 154 -1.00 7.51 17.65
N ASN A 155 -0.83 8.82 17.81
CA ASN A 155 -1.83 9.84 17.42
C ASN A 155 -3.25 9.56 17.99
N GLY A 156 -3.34 8.94 19.16
CA GLY A 156 -4.63 8.57 19.79
C GLY A 156 -5.26 7.27 19.29
N HIS A 157 -4.63 6.57 18.34
CA HIS A 157 -5.09 5.29 17.80
C HIS A 157 -4.25 4.12 18.32
N LYS A 158 -4.89 3.02 18.70
CA LYS A 158 -4.20 1.76 18.96
C LYS A 158 -3.65 1.21 17.66
N CYS A 159 -2.37 0.87 17.65
CA CYS A 159 -1.67 0.33 16.49
C CYS A 159 -0.97 -0.97 16.81
N TRP A 160 -0.94 -1.88 15.85
CA TRP A 160 0.08 -2.92 15.79
C TRP A 160 1.32 -2.36 15.11
N VAL A 161 2.49 -2.68 15.67
CA VAL A 161 3.78 -2.33 15.06
C VAL A 161 4.38 -3.58 14.48
N VAL A 162 4.48 -3.60 13.14
CA VAL A 162 4.97 -4.75 12.39
C VAL A 162 6.27 -4.40 11.69
N GLU A 163 7.31 -5.20 11.88
CA GLU A 163 8.51 -5.17 11.05
C GLU A 163 8.34 -6.10 9.86
N SER A 164 8.71 -5.63 8.67
CA SER A 164 8.65 -6.40 7.42
C SER A 164 10.01 -6.37 6.76
N MET A 165 10.57 -7.54 6.46
CA MET A 165 11.86 -7.71 5.79
C MET A 165 11.65 -8.37 4.43
N PRO A 166 12.16 -7.80 3.33
CA PRO A 166 11.97 -8.36 2.00
C PRO A 166 12.68 -9.71 1.85
N VAL A 167 11.98 -10.65 1.20
CA VAL A 167 12.55 -11.94 0.81
C VAL A 167 13.54 -11.77 -0.34
N ASP A 168 13.23 -10.85 -1.28
CA ASP A 168 14.11 -10.52 -2.39
C ASP A 168 15.28 -9.66 -1.89
N LYS A 169 16.51 -10.18 -2.03
CA LYS A 169 17.76 -9.48 -1.67
C LYS A 169 18.05 -8.24 -2.53
N HIS A 170 17.38 -8.11 -3.69
CA HIS A 170 17.54 -6.97 -4.60
C HIS A 170 16.59 -5.81 -4.29
N GLU A 171 15.79 -5.92 -3.23
CA GLU A 171 14.95 -4.82 -2.75
C GLU A 171 15.81 -3.61 -2.34
N ILE A 172 15.27 -2.38 -2.45
CA ILE A 172 16.02 -1.15 -2.13
C ILE A 172 16.11 -0.85 -0.63
N TYR A 173 15.26 -1.47 0.18
CA TYR A 173 15.29 -1.34 1.64
C TYR A 173 15.65 -2.66 2.31
N SER A 174 16.23 -2.57 3.53
CA SER A 174 16.55 -3.73 4.36
C SER A 174 15.32 -4.21 5.13
N ARG A 175 14.54 -3.27 5.63
CA ARG A 175 13.30 -3.51 6.37
C ARG A 175 12.37 -2.30 6.36
N LYS A 176 11.12 -2.53 6.70
CA LYS A 176 10.09 -1.52 6.99
C LYS A 176 9.56 -1.75 8.41
N VAL A 177 9.27 -0.67 9.13
CA VAL A 177 8.49 -0.74 10.38
C VAL A 177 7.20 0.02 10.16
N THR A 178 6.07 -0.65 10.34
CA THR A 178 4.74 -0.11 10.02
C THR A 178 3.88 -0.08 11.27
N TRP A 179 3.30 1.07 11.58
CA TRP A 179 2.27 1.26 12.59
C TRP A 179 0.90 1.14 11.92
N ILE A 180 0.18 0.07 12.20
CA ILE A 180 -1.11 -0.25 11.57
C ILE A 180 -2.21 -0.01 12.57
N ARG A 181 -3.11 0.91 12.26
CA ARG A 181 -4.27 1.22 13.10
C ARG A 181 -5.22 0.03 13.19
N GLN A 182 -5.59 -0.33 14.42
CA GLN A 182 -6.49 -1.47 14.69
C GLN A 182 -7.94 -1.20 14.30
N ASP A 183 -8.36 0.07 14.28
CA ASP A 183 -9.75 0.48 14.01
C ASP A 183 -10.10 0.52 12.51
N CYS A 184 -9.12 0.69 11.63
CA CYS A 184 -9.35 0.87 10.19
C CYS A 184 -8.42 0.07 9.28
N LEU A 185 -7.44 -0.66 9.84
CA LEU A 185 -6.45 -1.45 9.10
C LEU A 185 -5.68 -0.62 8.04
N ILE A 186 -5.39 0.65 8.38
CA ILE A 186 -4.56 1.55 7.58
C ILE A 186 -3.28 1.83 8.35
N ALA A 187 -2.15 1.89 7.67
CA ALA A 187 -0.91 2.36 8.26
C ALA A 187 -1.07 3.82 8.71
N ASP A 188 -0.71 4.12 9.95
CA ASP A 188 -0.59 5.49 10.46
C ASP A 188 0.78 6.09 10.11
N HIS A 189 1.79 5.20 10.10
CA HIS A 189 3.19 5.56 9.90
C HIS A 189 3.98 4.38 9.33
N VAL A 190 4.94 4.65 8.44
CA VAL A 190 5.87 3.64 7.94
C VAL A 190 7.28 4.22 7.88
N GLU A 191 8.23 3.53 8.46
CA GLU A 191 9.65 3.80 8.34
C GLU A 191 10.31 2.81 7.38
N TYR A 192 11.05 3.32 6.39
CA TYR A 192 11.80 2.51 5.43
C TYR A 192 13.29 2.69 5.72
N TYR A 193 13.99 1.59 5.90
CA TYR A 193 15.42 1.56 6.17
C TYR A 193 16.19 1.10 4.94
N ASP A 194 17.27 1.79 4.58
CA ASP A 194 18.12 1.45 3.44
C ASP A 194 18.94 0.17 3.68
N LYS A 195 19.75 -0.24 2.71
CA LYS A 195 20.60 -1.44 2.81
C LYS A 195 21.69 -1.37 3.89
N LEU A 196 21.96 -0.19 4.42
CA LEU A 196 22.87 0.03 5.55
C LEU A 196 22.12 0.18 6.87
N ASP A 197 20.82 -0.17 6.88
CA ASP A 197 19.92 -0.05 8.03
C ASP A 197 19.80 1.39 8.58
N LYS A 198 19.95 2.39 7.69
CA LYS A 198 19.71 3.79 8.02
C LYS A 198 18.33 4.20 7.58
N LEU A 199 17.64 5.00 8.38
CA LEU A 199 16.35 5.55 8.03
C LEU A 199 16.47 6.34 6.71
N HIS A 200 15.67 5.96 5.73
CA HIS A 200 15.71 6.50 4.37
C HIS A 200 14.45 7.31 4.05
N ARG A 201 13.28 6.70 4.19
CA ARG A 201 11.99 7.35 3.91
C ARG A 201 11.03 7.12 5.07
N VAL A 202 10.14 8.07 5.24
CA VAL A 202 9.05 8.01 6.21
C VAL A 202 7.75 8.36 5.51
N LEU A 203 6.74 7.51 5.66
CA LEU A 203 5.37 7.77 5.22
C LEU A 203 4.51 8.06 6.45
N ASP A 204 3.88 9.22 6.48
CA ASP A 204 2.88 9.60 7.48
C ASP A 204 1.50 9.72 6.83
N ILE A 205 0.52 9.03 7.38
CA ILE A 205 -0.89 9.17 6.99
C ILE A 205 -1.50 10.23 7.90
N GLN A 206 -1.91 11.35 7.31
CA GLN A 206 -2.33 12.55 8.05
C GLN A 206 -3.85 12.67 8.19
N ASP A 207 -4.63 12.12 7.25
CA ASP A 207 -6.10 12.14 7.29
C ASP A 207 -6.69 10.87 6.67
N VAL A 208 -7.64 10.28 7.39
CA VAL A 208 -8.37 9.08 6.96
C VAL A 208 -9.85 9.28 7.22
N LYS A 209 -10.69 9.02 6.22
CA LYS A 209 -12.16 9.16 6.31
C LYS A 209 -12.86 7.93 5.75
N LYS A 210 -14.09 7.72 6.21
CA LYS A 210 -14.98 6.72 5.62
C LYS A 210 -15.79 7.36 4.48
N ILE A 211 -15.62 6.84 3.25
CA ILE A 211 -16.35 7.28 2.06
C ILE A 211 -17.12 6.08 1.50
N GLN A 212 -18.42 6.19 1.34
CA GLN A 212 -19.30 5.09 0.88
C GLN A 212 -19.10 3.78 1.67
N GLY A 213 -18.72 3.87 2.96
CA GLY A 213 -18.44 2.69 3.79
C GLY A 213 -16.99 2.24 3.82
N PHE A 214 -16.14 2.69 2.90
CA PHE A 214 -14.73 2.30 2.78
C PHE A 214 -13.81 3.29 3.49
N TRP A 215 -12.84 2.78 4.27
CA TRP A 215 -11.80 3.60 4.87
C TRP A 215 -10.83 4.10 3.80
N THR A 216 -10.71 5.41 3.68
CA THR A 216 -10.00 6.10 2.59
C THR A 216 -8.96 7.06 3.13
N ILE A 217 -7.71 6.92 2.69
CA ILE A 217 -6.66 7.90 2.96
C ILE A 217 -6.99 9.17 2.19
N GLN A 218 -7.11 10.30 2.90
CA GLN A 218 -7.36 11.61 2.29
C GLN A 218 -6.09 12.41 2.16
N LYS A 219 -5.12 12.20 3.06
CA LYS A 219 -3.86 12.91 3.03
C LYS A 219 -2.72 12.07 3.57
N MET A 220 -1.61 12.06 2.86
CA MET A 220 -0.38 11.40 3.27
C MET A 220 0.84 12.21 2.81
N GLU A 221 1.95 12.03 3.51
CA GLU A 221 3.25 12.59 3.15
C GLU A 221 4.32 11.51 3.18
N MET A 222 5.06 11.37 2.08
CA MET A 222 6.30 10.60 2.03
C MET A 222 7.47 11.59 2.09
N LYS A 223 8.34 11.41 3.06
CA LYS A 223 9.57 12.20 3.22
C LYS A 223 10.79 11.32 3.04
N ASN A 224 11.68 11.69 2.14
CA ASN A 224 13.02 11.16 2.10
C ASN A 224 13.89 11.96 3.08
N VAL A 225 14.27 11.31 4.20
CA VAL A 225 14.98 12.01 5.29
C VAL A 225 16.45 12.26 4.95
N GLN A 226 17.02 11.51 4.01
CA GLN A 226 18.41 11.66 3.59
C GLN A 226 18.60 12.83 2.61
N THR A 227 17.61 13.10 1.76
CA THR A 227 17.64 14.20 0.79
C THR A 227 16.84 15.43 1.25
N GLU A 228 16.03 15.28 2.31
CA GLU A 228 15.09 16.29 2.82
C GLU A 228 14.08 16.75 1.76
N HIS A 229 13.77 15.86 0.79
CA HIS A 229 12.67 16.03 -0.16
C HIS A 229 11.40 15.37 0.42
N SER A 230 10.22 15.94 0.14
CA SER A 230 8.97 15.29 0.51
C SER A 230 7.90 15.45 -0.56
N THR A 231 6.97 14.52 -0.58
CA THR A 231 5.79 14.53 -1.44
C THR A 231 4.55 14.35 -0.58
N THR A 232 3.69 15.37 -0.55
CA THR A 232 2.36 15.27 0.04
C THR A 232 1.37 14.91 -1.06
N ILE A 233 0.47 13.95 -0.78
CA ILE A 233 -0.65 13.56 -1.65
C ILE A 233 -1.95 13.86 -0.88
N GLU A 234 -2.81 14.69 -1.47
CA GLU A 234 -4.19 14.91 -1.01
C GLU A 234 -5.14 14.28 -2.02
N VAL A 235 -5.99 13.36 -1.52
CA VAL A 235 -6.99 12.66 -2.34
C VAL A 235 -8.32 13.38 -2.24
N LYS A 236 -8.94 13.63 -3.38
CA LYS A 236 -10.21 14.36 -3.50
C LYS A 236 -11.19 13.58 -4.38
N ASN A 237 -12.46 13.91 -4.25
CA ASN A 237 -13.52 13.39 -5.13
C ASN A 237 -13.51 11.86 -5.29
N THR A 238 -13.14 11.13 -4.21
CA THR A 238 -13.12 9.66 -4.24
C THR A 238 -14.53 9.11 -4.38
N GLN A 239 -14.68 8.15 -5.29
CA GLN A 239 -15.92 7.39 -5.49
C GLN A 239 -15.56 5.91 -5.61
N TYR A 240 -16.32 5.06 -4.94
CA TYR A 240 -16.19 3.61 -4.98
C TYR A 240 -17.35 3.00 -5.76
N ASP A 241 -17.12 1.80 -6.30
CA ASP A 241 -18.09 0.99 -7.02
C ASP A 241 -18.74 1.76 -8.18
N VAL A 242 -17.92 2.62 -8.82
CA VAL A 242 -18.33 3.37 -10.01
C VAL A 242 -18.26 2.49 -11.26
N LYS A 243 -19.15 2.76 -12.22
CA LYS A 243 -19.08 2.08 -13.51
C LYS A 243 -17.84 2.51 -14.27
N VAL A 244 -16.88 1.59 -14.47
CA VAL A 244 -15.64 1.81 -15.22
C VAL A 244 -15.61 0.83 -16.39
N ASP A 245 -15.24 1.32 -17.57
CA ASP A 245 -15.03 0.46 -18.75
C ASP A 245 -13.67 -0.24 -18.63
N LYS A 246 -13.63 -1.56 -18.76
CA LYS A 246 -12.40 -2.36 -18.78
C LYS A 246 -11.41 -1.91 -19.85
N ALA A 247 -11.88 -1.36 -20.96
CA ALA A 247 -11.05 -0.81 -22.03
C ALA A 247 -10.18 0.38 -21.57
N LEU A 248 -10.53 1.02 -20.44
CA LEU A 248 -9.72 2.08 -19.83
C LEU A 248 -8.33 1.58 -19.46
N PHE A 249 -8.20 0.32 -19.01
CA PHE A 249 -6.94 -0.23 -18.46
C PHE A 249 -6.11 -0.95 -19.54
N THR A 250 -5.97 -0.33 -20.69
CA THR A 250 -5.17 -0.85 -21.81
C THR A 250 -4.07 0.12 -22.22
N VAL A 251 -2.98 -0.42 -22.80
CA VAL A 251 -1.88 0.41 -23.33
C VAL A 251 -2.36 1.33 -24.43
N ALA A 252 -3.28 0.86 -25.28
CA ALA A 252 -3.89 1.71 -26.34
C ALA A 252 -4.63 2.92 -25.73
N LYS A 253 -5.40 2.72 -24.65
CA LYS A 253 -6.07 3.85 -23.97
C LYS A 253 -5.09 4.77 -23.27
N LEU A 254 -4.02 4.22 -22.68
CA LEU A 254 -2.92 5.00 -22.10
C LEU A 254 -2.31 5.96 -23.11
N GLU A 255 -2.09 5.52 -24.35
CA GLU A 255 -1.50 6.31 -25.44
C GLU A 255 -2.45 7.34 -26.03
N ASN A 256 -3.74 7.02 -26.08
CA ASN A 256 -4.77 7.92 -26.62
C ASN A 256 -5.23 9.00 -25.63
N GLY A 257 -4.87 8.84 -24.33
CA GLY A 257 -5.28 9.77 -23.28
C GLY A 257 -6.75 9.66 -22.86
N LEU A 258 -7.19 10.62 -22.10
CA LEU A 258 -8.58 10.75 -21.61
C LEU A 258 -9.53 11.24 -22.69
#